data_fd85851ae5d337914775f5f792f2ba06
#
_entry.id   fd85851ae5d337914775f5f792f2ba06
#
_cell.length_a   1.000
_cell.length_b   1.000
_cell.length_c   1.000
_cell.angle_alpha   90.00
_cell.angle_beta   90.00
_cell.angle_gamma   90.00
#
_symmetry.space_group_name_H-M   'P 1'
#
loop_
_entity.id
_entity.type
_entity.pdbx_description
1 polymer ?
#
loop_
_entity_poly.entity_id
_entity_poly.type
_entity_poly.pdbx_seq_one_letter_code
_entity_poly.pdbx_strand_id
1 'polypeptide(L)'
;MLKLPKELENISIEVKRKRIKNIIFKIKDDGILAISIPWNVSYEYVEKLLVIRKDWILENIKKLKNMSDEKIKYINGDILNIFDKKFLLEVVESQKDNVLFKDDRLYLFTSRIDDRDYKKKIIDYWYREQGKIILKEMLEKWLLITNKSINKLTIKTLKRNWGSCEVGKKNINLNSELLKQDRRFVEYVILHEIAHLEHPNHSKNFYDYVAGFMPDWKERKRLGKLKI
;
A
#
# COMPACT_ATOMS: atom_id res chain seq x y z
N MET A 1 -34.07 -2.53 12.23
CA MET A 1 -33.13 -1.43 11.94
C MET A 1 -32.02 -1.53 12.97
N LEU A 2 -30.75 -1.39 12.59
CA LEU A 2 -29.65 -1.47 13.54
C LEU A 2 -29.66 -0.23 14.45
N LYS A 3 -29.62 -0.44 15.78
CA LYS A 3 -29.44 0.65 16.74
C LYS A 3 -27.99 1.03 16.79
N LEU A 4 -27.65 2.26 16.41
CA LEU A 4 -26.29 2.76 16.37
C LEU A 4 -25.97 3.55 17.65
N PRO A 5 -24.73 3.46 18.15
CA PRO A 5 -24.22 4.42 19.13
C PRO A 5 -24.30 5.85 18.57
N LYS A 6 -24.63 6.84 19.41
CA LYS A 6 -24.73 8.26 19.00
C LYS A 6 -23.52 8.74 18.21
N GLU A 7 -22.33 8.31 18.59
CA GLU A 7 -21.07 8.68 17.96
C GLU A 7 -20.90 8.13 16.53
N LEU A 8 -21.69 7.11 16.16
CA LEU A 8 -21.68 6.47 14.85
C LEU A 8 -22.89 6.85 13.97
N GLU A 9 -23.82 7.67 14.44
CA GLU A 9 -25.02 8.05 13.69
C GLU A 9 -24.72 8.76 12.37
N ASN A 10 -23.63 9.51 12.31
CA ASN A 10 -23.19 10.21 11.10
C ASN A 10 -22.31 9.36 10.15
N ILE A 11 -22.19 8.05 10.42
CA ILE A 11 -21.38 7.15 9.62
C ILE A 11 -22.31 6.27 8.78
N SER A 12 -22.09 6.24 7.48
CA SER A 12 -22.81 5.31 6.59
C SER A 12 -22.36 3.88 6.89
N ILE A 13 -23.30 3.01 7.26
CA ILE A 13 -23.05 1.61 7.61
C ILE A 13 -23.79 0.69 6.63
N GLU A 14 -23.05 -0.22 6.01
CA GLU A 14 -23.61 -1.30 5.20
C GLU A 14 -23.42 -2.64 5.90
N VAL A 15 -24.50 -3.39 6.14
CA VAL A 15 -24.43 -4.75 6.68
C VAL A 15 -24.84 -5.75 5.61
N LYS A 16 -23.99 -6.73 5.36
CA LYS A 16 -24.26 -7.81 4.39
C LYS A 16 -24.05 -9.17 5.02
N ARG A 17 -25.04 -10.06 4.88
CA ARG A 17 -24.91 -11.47 5.26
C ARG A 17 -24.09 -12.20 4.21
N LYS A 18 -23.15 -13.02 4.68
CA LYS A 18 -22.26 -13.81 3.80
C LYS A 18 -22.00 -15.19 4.39
N ARG A 19 -21.59 -16.13 3.53
CA ARG A 19 -21.15 -17.47 3.95
C ARG A 19 -19.72 -17.40 4.51
N ILE A 20 -19.57 -16.85 5.70
CA ILE A 20 -18.31 -16.65 6.43
C ILE A 20 -18.45 -17.15 7.86
N LYS A 21 -17.33 -17.47 8.52
CA LYS A 21 -17.32 -17.92 9.92
C LYS A 21 -17.25 -16.77 10.93
N ASN A 22 -16.60 -15.66 10.59
CA ASN A 22 -16.35 -14.54 11.48
C ASN A 22 -17.00 -13.27 10.98
N ILE A 23 -17.37 -12.35 11.90
CA ILE A 23 -17.83 -11.01 11.56
C ILE A 23 -16.61 -10.18 11.13
N ILE A 24 -16.73 -9.50 9.98
CA ILE A 24 -15.69 -8.67 9.40
C ILE A 24 -16.17 -7.23 9.35
N PHE A 25 -15.44 -6.34 10.02
CA PHE A 25 -15.61 -4.88 9.93
C PHE A 25 -14.55 -4.35 8.95
N LYS A 26 -14.98 -3.60 7.96
CA LYS A 26 -14.11 -2.97 6.98
C LYS A 26 -14.57 -1.54 6.71
N ILE A 27 -13.71 -0.57 6.87
CA ILE A 27 -13.95 0.79 6.41
C ILE A 27 -13.52 0.87 4.96
N LYS A 28 -14.41 1.32 4.07
CA LYS A 28 -14.13 1.54 2.65
C LYS A 28 -13.46 2.90 2.44
N ASP A 29 -12.84 3.09 1.28
CA ASP A 29 -12.13 4.33 0.91
C ASP A 29 -13.05 5.57 0.87
N ASP A 30 -14.35 5.35 0.69
CA ASP A 30 -15.41 6.37 0.75
C ASP A 30 -15.91 6.67 2.17
N GLY A 31 -15.32 6.05 3.20
CA GLY A 31 -15.68 6.25 4.61
C GLY A 31 -16.87 5.38 5.08
N ILE A 32 -17.44 4.53 4.21
CA ILE A 32 -18.54 3.64 4.58
C ILE A 32 -18.01 2.46 5.41
N LEU A 33 -18.62 2.22 6.58
CA LEU A 33 -18.37 1.03 7.38
C LEU A 33 -19.13 -0.18 6.83
N ALA A 34 -18.44 -1.07 6.12
CA ALA A 34 -19.00 -2.31 5.63
C ALA A 34 -18.82 -3.44 6.66
N ILE A 35 -19.92 -4.03 7.11
CA ILE A 35 -19.94 -5.14 8.06
C ILE A 35 -20.42 -6.39 7.32
N SER A 36 -19.58 -7.41 7.27
CA SER A 36 -19.99 -8.73 6.76
C SER A 36 -20.25 -9.65 7.94
N ILE A 37 -21.43 -10.26 7.98
CA ILE A 37 -21.87 -11.13 9.09
C ILE A 37 -22.24 -12.52 8.58
N PRO A 38 -22.00 -13.59 9.37
CA PRO A 38 -22.55 -14.92 9.13
C PRO A 38 -24.07 -14.91 9.15
N TRP A 39 -24.71 -15.89 8.52
CA TRP A 39 -26.16 -16.01 8.46
C TRP A 39 -26.82 -16.21 9.83
N ASN A 40 -26.14 -16.87 10.76
CA ASN A 40 -26.62 -17.20 12.10
C ASN A 40 -26.38 -16.10 13.16
N VAL A 41 -25.83 -14.95 12.77
CA VAL A 41 -25.57 -13.84 13.70
C VAL A 41 -26.73 -12.89 13.76
N SER A 42 -27.20 -12.54 14.98
CA SER A 42 -28.26 -11.56 15.20
C SER A 42 -27.75 -10.12 15.04
N TYR A 43 -28.67 -9.20 14.69
CA TYR A 43 -28.33 -7.77 14.62
C TYR A 43 -27.99 -7.18 15.99
N GLU A 44 -28.64 -7.68 17.06
CA GLU A 44 -28.36 -7.27 18.46
C GLU A 44 -26.88 -7.55 18.83
N TYR A 45 -26.35 -8.67 18.38
CA TYR A 45 -24.93 -8.98 18.61
C TYR A 45 -24.01 -8.03 17.83
N VAL A 46 -24.39 -7.65 16.62
CA VAL A 46 -23.65 -6.64 15.82
C VAL A 46 -23.69 -5.28 16.52
N GLU A 47 -24.83 -4.88 17.10
CA GLU A 47 -24.97 -3.63 17.87
C GLU A 47 -24.01 -3.59 19.07
N LYS A 48 -23.93 -4.68 19.84
CA LYS A 48 -22.96 -4.80 20.94
C LYS A 48 -21.54 -4.65 20.46
N LEU A 49 -21.19 -5.27 19.32
CA LEU A 49 -19.85 -5.15 18.73
C LEU A 49 -19.55 -3.74 18.20
N LEU A 50 -20.56 -3.01 17.71
CA LEU A 50 -20.39 -1.61 17.30
C LEU A 50 -20.04 -0.72 18.49
N VAL A 51 -20.66 -0.94 19.66
CA VAL A 51 -20.32 -0.24 20.91
C VAL A 51 -18.86 -0.55 21.32
N ILE A 52 -18.48 -1.82 21.32
CA ILE A 52 -17.13 -2.25 21.72
C ILE A 52 -16.04 -1.69 20.78
N ARG A 53 -16.35 -1.59 19.48
CA ARG A 53 -15.41 -1.18 18.45
C ARG A 53 -15.53 0.30 18.04
N LYS A 54 -16.35 1.09 18.69
CA LYS A 54 -16.64 2.46 18.29
C LYS A 54 -15.37 3.31 18.15
N ASP A 55 -14.49 3.24 19.14
CA ASP A 55 -13.27 4.04 19.14
C ASP A 55 -12.35 3.67 17.97
N TRP A 56 -12.19 2.37 17.70
CA TRP A 56 -11.47 1.88 16.54
C TRP A 56 -12.09 2.37 15.23
N ILE A 57 -13.42 2.36 15.11
CA ILE A 57 -14.15 2.83 13.91
C ILE A 57 -13.89 4.32 13.72
N LEU A 58 -14.09 5.13 14.76
CA LEU A 58 -13.90 6.58 14.70
C LEU A 58 -12.45 6.97 14.37
N GLU A 59 -11.49 6.30 15.00
CA GLU A 59 -10.06 6.54 14.75
C GLU A 59 -9.70 6.26 13.28
N ASN A 60 -10.17 5.12 12.73
CA ASN A 60 -9.88 4.78 11.35
C ASN A 60 -10.60 5.69 10.33
N ILE A 61 -11.84 6.11 10.62
CA ILE A 61 -12.53 7.11 9.78
C ILE A 61 -11.82 8.46 9.84
N LYS A 62 -11.34 8.89 11.03
CA LYS A 62 -10.54 10.12 11.17
C LYS A 62 -9.23 10.02 10.39
N LYS A 63 -8.56 8.88 10.44
CA LYS A 63 -7.36 8.61 9.61
C LYS A 63 -7.67 8.72 8.12
N LEU A 64 -8.79 8.15 7.67
CA LEU A 64 -9.21 8.25 6.26
C LEU A 64 -9.52 9.69 5.85
N LYS A 65 -10.22 10.46 6.69
CA LYS A 65 -10.50 11.89 6.42
C LYS A 65 -9.19 12.68 6.34
N ASN A 66 -8.30 12.51 7.29
CA ASN A 66 -6.99 13.18 7.26
C ASN A 66 -6.19 12.79 5.98
N MET A 67 -6.23 11.50 5.58
CA MET A 67 -5.61 11.05 4.31
C MET A 67 -6.33 11.61 3.08
N SER A 68 -7.63 11.93 3.14
CA SER A 68 -8.37 12.56 2.03
C SER A 68 -8.03 14.05 1.92
N ASP A 69 -7.79 14.71 3.04
CA ASP A 69 -7.37 16.12 3.09
C ASP A 69 -5.90 16.30 2.70
N GLU A 70 -5.07 15.26 2.90
CA GLU A 70 -3.68 15.18 2.43
C GLU A 70 -3.54 14.63 0.99
N LYS A 71 -4.64 14.47 0.25
CA LYS A 71 -4.53 14.04 -1.17
C LYS A 71 -3.70 15.05 -1.93
N ILE A 72 -2.55 14.61 -2.41
CA ILE A 72 -1.66 15.37 -3.28
C ILE A 72 -2.51 15.97 -4.42
N LYS A 73 -2.47 17.27 -4.57
CA LYS A 73 -3.21 18.02 -5.58
C LYS A 73 -2.49 18.03 -6.93
N TYR A 74 -1.22 17.65 -6.92
CA TYR A 74 -0.30 17.72 -8.06
C TYR A 74 -0.19 19.16 -8.60
N ILE A 75 0.07 20.11 -7.69
CA ILE A 75 0.35 21.52 -7.99
C ILE A 75 1.79 21.85 -7.61
N ASN A 76 2.25 23.03 -8.04
CA ASN A 76 3.58 23.55 -7.67
C ASN A 76 3.75 23.57 -6.16
N GLY A 77 4.89 23.06 -5.66
CA GLY A 77 5.21 22.98 -4.24
C GLY A 77 4.69 21.71 -3.53
N ASP A 78 3.87 20.87 -4.18
CA ASP A 78 3.53 19.57 -3.62
C ASP A 78 4.78 18.71 -3.44
N ILE A 79 4.79 17.89 -2.36
CA ILE A 79 5.92 17.02 -2.06
C ILE A 79 5.61 15.60 -2.54
N LEU A 80 6.48 15.06 -3.38
CA LEU A 80 6.48 13.67 -3.79
C LEU A 80 7.68 12.95 -3.16
N ASN A 81 7.49 11.68 -2.78
CA ASN A 81 8.54 10.90 -2.13
C ASN A 81 9.10 9.87 -3.10
N ILE A 82 10.42 9.72 -3.11
CA ILE A 82 11.10 8.55 -3.67
C ILE A 82 11.93 7.97 -2.54
N PHE A 83 11.49 6.82 -2.01
CA PHE A 83 11.93 6.27 -0.74
C PHE A 83 11.74 7.28 0.40
N ASP A 84 12.78 7.54 1.18
CA ASP A 84 12.86 8.49 2.28
C ASP A 84 13.16 9.94 1.84
N LYS A 85 13.46 10.16 0.55
CA LYS A 85 13.75 11.48 -0.01
C LYS A 85 12.48 12.18 -0.48
N LYS A 86 12.41 13.48 -0.21
CA LYS A 86 11.31 14.37 -0.58
C LYS A 86 11.74 15.25 -1.74
N PHE A 87 10.87 15.37 -2.74
CA PHE A 87 11.08 16.18 -3.94
C PHE A 87 9.92 17.15 -4.13
N LEU A 88 10.23 18.40 -4.44
CA LEU A 88 9.23 19.40 -4.78
C LEU A 88 8.73 19.15 -6.21
N LEU A 89 7.41 19.15 -6.39
CA LEU A 89 6.77 19.08 -7.68
C LEU A 89 6.69 20.47 -8.32
N GLU A 90 7.09 20.56 -9.57
CA GLU A 90 6.90 21.71 -10.44
C GLU A 90 6.08 21.28 -11.64
N VAL A 91 4.91 21.90 -11.82
CA VAL A 91 4.02 21.62 -12.97
C VAL A 91 4.30 22.67 -14.05
N VAL A 92 4.66 22.21 -15.23
CA VAL A 92 5.04 23.06 -16.36
C VAL A 92 4.08 22.80 -17.52
N GLU A 93 3.50 23.86 -18.08
CA GLU A 93 2.65 23.73 -19.26
C GLU A 93 3.46 23.28 -20.47
N SER A 94 3.00 22.22 -21.14
CA SER A 94 3.68 21.65 -22.30
C SER A 94 2.72 20.82 -23.14
N GLN A 95 2.93 20.80 -24.46
CA GLN A 95 2.15 19.98 -25.38
C GLN A 95 2.42 18.48 -25.24
N LYS A 96 3.56 18.10 -24.65
CA LYS A 96 3.94 16.70 -24.45
C LYS A 96 4.04 16.38 -22.97
N ASP A 97 3.33 15.32 -22.56
CA ASP A 97 3.43 14.81 -21.21
C ASP A 97 4.81 14.20 -20.96
N ASN A 98 5.46 14.63 -19.89
CA ASN A 98 6.74 14.09 -19.45
C ASN A 98 6.92 14.31 -17.94
N VAL A 99 7.77 13.51 -17.31
CA VAL A 99 8.24 13.74 -15.95
C VAL A 99 9.76 13.68 -15.95
N LEU A 100 10.39 14.77 -15.51
CA LEU A 100 11.84 14.89 -15.43
C LEU A 100 12.25 15.14 -13.98
N PHE A 101 13.22 14.38 -13.53
CA PHE A 101 13.89 14.60 -12.25
C PHE A 101 15.19 15.41 -12.47
N LYS A 102 15.31 16.55 -11.81
CA LYS A 102 16.49 17.41 -11.87
C LYS A 102 16.59 18.25 -10.59
N ASP A 103 17.80 18.36 -10.02
CA ASP A 103 18.14 19.28 -8.92
C ASP A 103 17.18 19.19 -7.72
N ASP A 104 16.88 17.96 -7.25
CA ASP A 104 15.94 17.67 -6.15
C ASP A 104 14.49 18.12 -6.39
N ARG A 105 14.13 18.37 -7.65
CA ARG A 105 12.77 18.69 -8.09
C ARG A 105 12.26 17.67 -9.09
N LEU A 106 10.96 17.49 -9.09
CA LEU A 106 10.25 16.68 -10.06
C LEU A 106 9.41 17.61 -10.95
N TYR A 107 9.79 17.73 -12.20
CA TYR A 107 9.08 18.53 -13.20
C TYR A 107 8.03 17.67 -13.91
N LEU A 108 6.77 18.04 -13.79
CA LEU A 108 5.66 17.44 -14.52
C LEU A 108 5.26 18.35 -15.69
N PHE A 109 5.55 17.93 -16.89
CA PHE A 109 5.15 18.60 -18.12
C PHE A 109 3.80 18.04 -18.59
N THR A 110 2.83 18.92 -18.84
CA THR A 110 1.51 18.52 -19.37
C THR A 110 0.72 19.73 -19.90
N SER A 111 -0.16 19.49 -20.88
CA SER A 111 -1.11 20.51 -21.34
C SER A 111 -2.36 20.64 -20.45
N ARG A 112 -2.57 19.69 -19.50
CA ARG A 112 -3.73 19.64 -18.60
C ARG A 112 -3.35 20.02 -17.19
N ILE A 113 -2.87 21.26 -17.01
CA ILE A 113 -2.33 21.75 -15.72
C ILE A 113 -3.38 21.76 -14.60
N ASP A 114 -4.67 21.92 -14.91
CA ASP A 114 -5.76 21.96 -13.94
C ASP A 114 -6.40 20.59 -13.67
N ASP A 115 -6.13 19.57 -14.51
CA ASP A 115 -6.69 18.23 -14.37
C ASP A 115 -5.84 17.38 -13.42
N ARG A 116 -6.26 17.38 -12.13
CA ARG A 116 -5.58 16.61 -11.05
C ARG A 116 -5.47 15.13 -11.38
N ASP A 117 -6.55 14.52 -11.87
CA ASP A 117 -6.58 13.06 -12.07
C ASP A 117 -5.75 12.65 -13.28
N TYR A 118 -5.65 13.52 -14.27
CA TYR A 118 -4.76 13.34 -15.39
C TYR A 118 -3.28 13.43 -14.95
N LYS A 119 -2.91 14.47 -14.20
CA LYS A 119 -1.57 14.62 -13.62
C LYS A 119 -1.18 13.42 -12.76
N LYS A 120 -2.13 12.93 -11.93
CA LYS A 120 -1.93 11.71 -11.15
C LYS A 120 -1.58 10.51 -12.03
N LYS A 121 -2.27 10.31 -13.15
CA LYS A 121 -1.99 9.19 -14.07
C LYS A 121 -0.58 9.27 -14.64
N ILE A 122 -0.10 10.47 -15.02
CA ILE A 122 1.26 10.66 -15.53
C ILE A 122 2.29 10.33 -14.44
N ILE A 123 2.09 10.84 -13.23
CA ILE A 123 2.98 10.57 -12.08
C ILE A 123 2.98 9.09 -11.71
N ASP A 124 1.82 8.43 -11.65
CA ASP A 124 1.73 6.99 -11.35
C ASP A 124 2.40 6.14 -12.45
N TYR A 125 2.30 6.56 -13.71
CA TYR A 125 3.03 5.93 -14.81
C TYR A 125 4.53 6.07 -14.61
N TRP A 126 5.01 7.29 -14.30
CA TRP A 126 6.41 7.56 -14.05
C TRP A 126 6.97 6.73 -12.87
N TYR A 127 6.26 6.68 -11.73
CA TYR A 127 6.66 5.81 -10.60
C TYR A 127 6.78 4.35 -11.02
N ARG A 128 5.88 3.87 -11.86
CA ARG A 128 5.93 2.49 -12.35
C ARG A 128 7.16 2.24 -13.23
N GLU A 129 7.49 3.18 -14.14
CA GLU A 129 8.66 3.05 -14.99
C GLU A 129 9.96 3.15 -14.16
N GLN A 130 10.06 4.09 -13.23
CA GLN A 130 11.19 4.16 -12.30
C GLN A 130 11.28 2.89 -11.43
N GLY A 131 10.14 2.37 -10.99
CA GLY A 131 10.08 1.12 -10.23
C GLY A 131 10.65 -0.07 -10.99
N LYS A 132 10.41 -0.17 -12.30
CA LYS A 132 10.98 -1.26 -13.13
C LYS A 132 12.51 -1.25 -13.13
N ILE A 133 13.11 -0.08 -13.04
CA ILE A 133 14.57 0.06 -12.99
C ILE A 133 15.06 -0.19 -11.56
N ILE A 134 14.63 0.65 -10.63
CA ILE A 134 15.20 0.71 -9.27
C ILE A 134 14.87 -0.56 -8.46
N LEU A 135 13.62 -1.04 -8.49
CA LEU A 135 13.25 -2.25 -7.74
C LEU A 135 13.86 -3.51 -8.35
N LYS A 136 14.10 -3.51 -9.67
CA LYS A 136 14.82 -4.60 -10.34
C LYS A 136 16.27 -4.67 -9.86
N GLU A 137 16.99 -3.55 -9.86
CA GLU A 137 18.37 -3.49 -9.36
C GLU A 137 18.46 -3.92 -7.87
N MET A 138 17.52 -3.45 -7.05
CA MET A 138 17.47 -3.85 -5.65
C MET A 138 17.20 -5.36 -5.47
N LEU A 139 16.29 -5.92 -6.27
CA LEU A 139 16.00 -7.36 -6.25
C LEU A 139 17.22 -8.17 -6.71
N GLU A 140 17.87 -7.80 -7.82
CA GLU A 140 19.06 -8.47 -8.34
C GLU A 140 20.19 -8.52 -7.31
N LYS A 141 20.40 -7.41 -6.59
CA LYS A 141 21.36 -7.36 -5.47
C LYS A 141 21.02 -8.38 -4.38
N TRP A 142 19.75 -8.46 -3.95
CA TRP A 142 19.33 -9.39 -2.93
C TRP A 142 19.33 -10.84 -3.40
N LEU A 143 19.07 -11.12 -4.68
CA LEU A 143 19.19 -12.46 -5.27
C LEU A 143 20.64 -12.94 -5.23
N LEU A 144 21.61 -12.07 -5.50
CA LEU A 144 23.04 -12.37 -5.37
C LEU A 144 23.43 -12.67 -3.92
N ILE A 145 23.02 -11.82 -2.97
CA ILE A 145 23.30 -11.98 -1.53
C ILE A 145 22.74 -13.31 -1.01
N THR A 146 21.53 -13.68 -1.42
CA THR A 146 20.86 -14.89 -0.95
C THR A 146 21.18 -16.14 -1.78
N ASN A 147 21.98 -16.02 -2.82
CA ASN A 147 22.26 -17.06 -3.80
C ASN A 147 20.98 -17.72 -4.36
N LYS A 148 19.97 -16.88 -4.67
CA LYS A 148 18.69 -17.35 -5.24
C LYS A 148 18.54 -16.84 -6.67
N SER A 149 17.63 -17.49 -7.42
CA SER A 149 17.26 -17.10 -8.77
C SER A 149 15.76 -17.11 -8.94
N ILE A 150 15.28 -16.28 -9.85
CA ILE A 150 13.86 -16.20 -10.23
C ILE A 150 13.71 -16.33 -11.75
N ASN A 151 12.51 -16.75 -12.18
CA ASN A 151 12.20 -16.81 -13.61
C ASN A 151 11.66 -15.48 -14.13
N LYS A 152 10.87 -14.76 -13.31
CA LYS A 152 10.22 -13.53 -13.74
C LYS A 152 10.03 -12.54 -12.60
N LEU A 153 10.37 -11.27 -12.85
CA LEU A 153 9.94 -10.13 -12.06
C LEU A 153 8.80 -9.40 -12.77
N THR A 154 7.75 -9.07 -12.04
CA THR A 154 6.68 -8.18 -12.52
C THR A 154 6.52 -7.02 -11.55
N ILE A 155 6.56 -5.79 -12.06
CA ILE A 155 6.31 -4.58 -11.28
C ILE A 155 5.01 -3.96 -11.76
N LYS A 156 4.05 -3.87 -10.83
CA LYS A 156 2.69 -3.36 -11.10
C LYS A 156 2.09 -2.76 -9.84
N THR A 157 1.07 -1.94 -9.98
CA THR A 157 0.30 -1.45 -8.84
C THR A 157 -0.54 -2.58 -8.26
N LEU A 158 -0.31 -2.92 -6.98
CA LEU A 158 -1.07 -3.94 -6.24
C LEU A 158 -1.94 -3.26 -5.20
N LYS A 159 -3.23 -3.63 -5.12
CA LYS A 159 -4.18 -2.99 -4.19
C LYS A 159 -3.96 -3.37 -2.72
N ARG A 160 -3.54 -4.60 -2.44
CA ARG A 160 -3.52 -5.16 -1.08
C ARG A 160 -2.13 -5.50 -0.54
N ASN A 161 -1.19 -5.80 -1.41
CA ASN A 161 0.11 -6.33 -1.04
C ASN A 161 1.24 -5.44 -1.53
N TRP A 162 2.38 -5.50 -0.85
CA TRP A 162 3.61 -4.86 -1.28
C TRP A 162 4.40 -5.74 -2.26
N GLY A 163 4.27 -7.05 -2.12
CA GLY A 163 4.86 -8.06 -3.01
C GLY A 163 4.05 -9.35 -2.99
N SER A 164 4.44 -10.30 -3.82
CA SER A 164 4.00 -11.69 -3.77
C SER A 164 4.98 -12.60 -4.52
N CYS A 165 5.16 -13.82 -4.02
CA CYS A 165 5.97 -14.84 -4.66
C CYS A 165 5.08 -16.02 -5.12
N GLU A 166 5.17 -16.38 -6.40
CA GLU A 166 4.61 -17.63 -6.95
C GLU A 166 5.69 -18.70 -6.89
N VAL A 167 5.78 -19.41 -5.76
CA VAL A 167 6.88 -20.34 -5.46
C VAL A 167 7.12 -21.37 -6.56
N GLY A 168 6.07 -22.05 -7.02
CA GLY A 168 6.17 -23.09 -8.05
C GLY A 168 6.68 -22.59 -9.41
N LYS A 169 6.49 -21.31 -9.72
CA LYS A 169 6.99 -20.67 -10.95
C LYS A 169 8.24 -19.84 -10.72
N LYS A 170 8.69 -19.68 -9.49
CA LYS A 170 9.76 -18.76 -9.11
C LYS A 170 9.56 -17.34 -9.65
N ASN A 171 8.32 -16.84 -9.61
CA ASN A 171 7.99 -15.50 -10.06
C ASN A 171 7.78 -14.58 -8.86
N ILE A 172 8.37 -13.38 -8.90
CA ILE A 172 8.16 -12.34 -7.90
C ILE A 172 7.39 -11.18 -8.52
N ASN A 173 6.36 -10.72 -7.82
CA ASN A 173 5.65 -9.49 -8.16
C ASN A 173 5.98 -8.45 -7.07
N LEU A 174 6.35 -7.24 -7.48
CA LEU A 174 6.57 -6.10 -6.58
C LEU A 174 5.61 -4.97 -6.92
N ASN A 175 5.20 -4.25 -5.89
CA ASN A 175 4.32 -3.11 -6.04
C ASN A 175 5.11 -1.86 -6.42
N SER A 176 4.73 -1.17 -7.51
CA SER A 176 5.35 0.11 -7.91
C SER A 176 5.26 1.20 -6.83
N GLU A 177 4.26 1.13 -5.93
CA GLU A 177 4.11 2.04 -4.79
C GLU A 177 5.21 1.89 -3.73
N LEU A 178 6.04 0.85 -3.82
CA LEU A 178 7.21 0.67 -2.95
C LEU A 178 8.19 1.84 -3.04
N LEU A 179 8.31 2.49 -4.20
CA LEU A 179 9.16 3.69 -4.33
C LEU A 179 8.73 4.85 -3.42
N LYS A 180 7.47 4.87 -2.97
CA LYS A 180 6.94 5.89 -2.05
C LYS A 180 7.14 5.52 -0.57
N GLN A 181 7.79 4.38 -0.28
CA GLN A 181 8.04 3.88 1.07
C GLN A 181 9.49 4.09 1.48
N ASP A 182 9.76 3.96 2.77
CA ASP A 182 11.13 3.94 3.30
C ASP A 182 11.97 2.85 2.62
N ARG A 183 13.20 3.16 2.23
CA ARG A 183 14.08 2.25 1.50
C ARG A 183 14.38 0.96 2.28
N ARG A 184 14.55 1.07 3.60
CA ARG A 184 14.81 -0.10 4.47
C ARG A 184 13.60 -1.04 4.50
N PHE A 185 12.38 -0.48 4.46
CA PHE A 185 11.16 -1.28 4.32
C PHE A 185 11.09 -1.98 2.96
N VAL A 186 11.46 -1.30 1.87
CA VAL A 186 11.48 -1.90 0.53
C VAL A 186 12.46 -3.07 0.46
N GLU A 187 13.64 -2.92 1.03
CA GLU A 187 14.63 -4.01 1.14
C GLU A 187 14.07 -5.21 1.91
N TYR A 188 13.35 -4.94 3.03
CA TYR A 188 12.66 -5.99 3.77
C TYR A 188 11.61 -6.71 2.92
N VAL A 189 10.78 -5.99 2.16
CA VAL A 189 9.77 -6.60 1.29
C VAL A 189 10.43 -7.47 0.23
N ILE A 190 11.50 -7.01 -0.41
CA ILE A 190 12.24 -7.76 -1.43
C ILE A 190 12.79 -9.07 -0.83
N LEU A 191 13.49 -8.99 0.31
CA LEU A 191 14.01 -10.18 0.99
C LEU A 191 12.89 -11.13 1.43
N HIS A 192 11.75 -10.59 1.88
CA HIS A 192 10.56 -11.36 2.25
C HIS A 192 10.02 -12.21 1.09
N GLU A 193 9.92 -11.62 -0.11
CA GLU A 193 9.47 -12.33 -1.29
C GLU A 193 10.50 -13.37 -1.78
N ILE A 194 11.79 -13.08 -1.64
CA ILE A 194 12.87 -14.05 -1.94
C ILE A 194 12.82 -15.22 -0.95
N ALA A 195 12.57 -14.96 0.34
CA ALA A 195 12.49 -16.01 1.36
C ALA A 195 11.37 -17.02 1.06
N HIS A 196 10.29 -16.59 0.41
CA HIS A 196 9.22 -17.50 -0.03
C HIS A 196 9.66 -18.53 -1.07
N LEU A 197 10.74 -18.30 -1.80
CA LEU A 197 11.28 -19.29 -2.74
C LEU A 197 11.75 -20.57 -2.04
N GLU A 198 12.08 -20.48 -0.75
CA GLU A 198 12.54 -21.62 0.07
C GLU A 198 11.54 -21.99 1.15
N HIS A 199 10.88 -21.00 1.73
CA HIS A 199 9.93 -21.17 2.83
C HIS A 199 8.56 -20.59 2.44
N PRO A 200 7.66 -21.38 1.82
CA PRO A 200 6.38 -20.90 1.33
C PRO A 200 5.48 -20.29 2.41
N ASN A 201 5.62 -20.74 3.65
CA ASN A 201 4.81 -20.31 4.79
C ASN A 201 5.64 -19.47 5.76
N HIS A 202 4.99 -18.52 6.44
CA HIS A 202 5.60 -17.67 7.47
C HIS A 202 5.86 -18.43 8.79
N SER A 203 6.54 -19.58 8.70
CA SER A 203 6.95 -20.40 9.83
C SER A 203 8.16 -19.80 10.56
N LYS A 204 8.60 -20.46 11.64
CA LYS A 204 9.85 -20.09 12.33
C LYS A 204 11.03 -20.08 11.35
N ASN A 205 11.17 -21.12 10.51
CA ASN A 205 12.26 -21.22 9.53
C ASN A 205 12.28 -20.07 8.53
N PHE A 206 11.11 -19.59 8.09
CA PHE A 206 11.00 -18.40 7.24
C PHE A 206 11.61 -17.17 7.93
N TYR A 207 11.24 -16.91 9.18
CA TYR A 207 11.77 -15.74 9.90
C TYR A 207 13.21 -15.91 10.32
N ASP A 208 13.67 -17.13 10.61
CA ASP A 208 15.08 -17.42 10.87
C ASP A 208 15.93 -17.16 9.61
N TYR A 209 15.43 -17.57 8.44
CA TYR A 209 16.07 -17.26 7.15
C TYR A 209 16.16 -15.73 6.91
N VAL A 210 15.06 -15.01 7.06
CA VAL A 210 15.05 -13.54 6.91
C VAL A 210 16.02 -12.89 7.90
N ALA A 211 16.02 -13.33 9.17
CA ALA A 211 16.90 -12.80 10.21
C ALA A 211 18.38 -13.07 9.94
N GLY A 212 18.71 -14.17 9.28
CA GLY A 212 20.09 -14.50 8.89
C GLY A 212 20.69 -13.48 7.93
N PHE A 213 19.89 -12.91 7.02
CA PHE A 213 20.34 -11.88 6.08
C PHE A 213 20.03 -10.45 6.54
N MET A 214 19.05 -10.27 7.41
CA MET A 214 18.55 -8.96 7.84
C MET A 214 18.14 -9.04 9.33
N PRO A 215 19.09 -8.95 10.26
CA PRO A 215 18.82 -9.09 11.71
C PRO A 215 17.80 -8.06 12.24
N ASP A 216 17.76 -6.87 11.65
CA ASP A 216 16.86 -5.75 11.99
C ASP A 216 15.51 -5.78 11.23
N TRP A 217 15.14 -6.93 10.64
CA TRP A 217 13.92 -7.06 9.82
C TRP A 217 12.63 -6.63 10.52
N LYS A 218 12.53 -6.81 11.84
CA LYS A 218 11.35 -6.40 12.62
C LYS A 218 11.19 -4.88 12.66
N GLU A 219 12.30 -4.17 12.78
CA GLU A 219 12.33 -2.71 12.74
C GLU A 219 11.95 -2.23 11.33
N ARG A 220 12.61 -2.76 10.29
CA ARG A 220 12.32 -2.40 8.90
C ARG A 220 10.87 -2.65 8.52
N LYS A 221 10.28 -3.76 8.96
CA LYS A 221 8.86 -4.05 8.75
C LYS A 221 7.94 -2.96 9.31
N ARG A 222 8.29 -2.35 10.45
CA ARG A 222 7.50 -1.29 11.10
C ARG A 222 7.55 0.04 10.35
N LEU A 223 8.55 0.27 9.50
CA LEU A 223 8.68 1.49 8.69
C LEU A 223 7.64 1.53 7.55
N GLY A 224 7.09 0.39 7.16
CA GLY A 224 6.09 0.31 6.12
C GLY A 224 4.77 0.93 6.54
N LYS A 225 4.26 1.86 5.74
CA LYS A 225 2.89 2.36 5.92
C LYS A 225 1.93 1.23 5.55
N LEU A 226 0.97 0.96 6.44
CA LEU A 226 -0.06 -0.05 6.17
C LEU A 226 -0.78 0.32 4.86
N LYS A 227 -0.88 -0.64 3.94
CA LYS A 227 -1.90 -0.56 2.88
C LYS A 227 -3.22 -0.94 3.52
N ILE A 228 -4.08 0.04 3.64
CA ILE A 228 -5.46 -0.11 4.12
C ILE A 228 -6.31 -0.78 3.03
#